data_714175b172bc6f24f5c21c847465cd3e
#
_entry.id   714175b172bc6f24f5c21c847465cd3e
#
_cell.length_a   1.000
_cell.length_b   1.000
_cell.length_c   1.000
_cell.angle_alpha   90.00
_cell.angle_beta   90.00
_cell.angle_gamma   90.00
#
_symmetry.space_group_name_H-M   'P 1'
#
loop_
_entity.id
_entity.type
_entity.pdbx_description
1 polymer ?
#
loop_
_entity_poly.entity_id
_entity_poly.type
_entity_poly.pdbx_seq_one_letter_code
_entity_poly.pdbx_strand_id
1 'polypeptide(L)'
;PQANRLILHIISSIAEYEAGLISQRTKQSLQAKKARGVQLGKSENLMNKLEQAVQHSITTNKAKADNNPNNMRAIALLRSLSMQGKSLSEMTCLLNEQGFVTSKGCKFQITQVKRLLVRAGLMS
;
A
#
# COMPACT_ATOMS: atom_id res chain seq x y z
N PRO A 1 -29.15 -18.71 -28.99
CA PRO A 1 -28.11 -17.89 -28.31
C PRO A 1 -28.60 -17.26 -27.03
N GLN A 2 -29.88 -16.79 -26.95
CA GLN A 2 -30.42 -16.12 -25.78
C GLN A 2 -30.66 -17.08 -24.59
N ALA A 3 -31.08 -18.33 -24.87
CA ALA A 3 -31.28 -19.34 -23.84
C ALA A 3 -30.00 -19.67 -23.07
N ASN A 4 -28.85 -19.72 -23.72
CA ASN A 4 -27.56 -19.95 -23.08
C ASN A 4 -27.18 -18.80 -22.13
N ARG A 5 -27.54 -17.58 -22.49
CA ARG A 5 -27.25 -16.41 -21.64
C ARG A 5 -28.09 -16.41 -20.37
N LEU A 6 -29.36 -16.77 -20.46
CA LEU A 6 -30.24 -16.92 -19.31
C LEU A 6 -29.74 -18.01 -18.36
N ILE A 7 -29.38 -19.17 -18.90
CA ILE A 7 -28.84 -20.28 -18.10
C ILE A 7 -27.56 -19.86 -17.36
N LEU A 8 -26.64 -19.13 -18.01
CA LEU A 8 -25.44 -18.64 -17.39
C LEU A 8 -25.76 -17.67 -16.23
N HIS A 9 -26.72 -16.77 -16.40
CA HIS A 9 -27.14 -15.88 -15.31
C HIS A 9 -27.75 -16.64 -14.13
N ILE A 10 -28.57 -17.68 -14.40
CA ILE A 10 -29.14 -18.50 -13.33
C ILE A 10 -28.05 -19.24 -12.56
N ILE A 11 -27.10 -19.87 -13.27
CA ILE A 11 -25.98 -20.58 -12.63
C ILE A 11 -25.12 -19.62 -11.80
N SER A 12 -24.81 -18.42 -12.33
CA SER A 12 -24.07 -17.40 -11.58
C SER A 12 -24.80 -16.96 -10.32
N SER A 13 -26.12 -16.75 -10.41
CA SER A 13 -26.92 -16.35 -9.24
C SER A 13 -26.98 -17.46 -8.18
N ILE A 14 -27.05 -18.71 -8.58
CA ILE A 14 -27.00 -19.86 -7.66
C ILE A 14 -25.62 -19.91 -6.98
N ALA A 15 -24.53 -19.75 -7.73
CA ALA A 15 -23.18 -19.75 -7.17
C ALA A 15 -22.95 -18.60 -6.17
N GLU A 16 -23.45 -17.41 -6.47
CA GLU A 16 -23.40 -16.26 -5.54
C GLU A 16 -24.22 -16.53 -4.27
N TYR A 17 -25.40 -17.14 -4.41
CA TYR A 17 -26.23 -17.51 -3.27
C TYR A 17 -25.56 -18.55 -2.38
N GLU A 18 -24.96 -19.60 -2.96
CA GLU A 18 -24.21 -20.62 -2.22
C GLU A 18 -23.00 -20.01 -1.50
N ALA A 19 -22.24 -19.12 -2.16
CA ALA A 19 -21.13 -18.41 -1.52
C ALA A 19 -21.60 -17.56 -0.34
N GLY A 20 -22.77 -16.91 -0.46
CA GLY A 20 -23.42 -16.17 0.61
C GLY A 20 -23.78 -17.05 1.81
N LEU A 21 -24.37 -18.22 1.55
CA LEU A 21 -24.70 -19.19 2.59
C LEU A 21 -23.46 -19.72 3.33
N ILE A 22 -22.40 -20.05 2.60
CA ILE A 22 -21.12 -20.49 3.19
C ILE A 22 -20.55 -19.39 4.08
N SER A 23 -20.55 -18.14 3.62
CA SER A 23 -20.09 -16.99 4.40
C SER A 23 -20.88 -16.81 5.69
N GLN A 24 -22.23 -16.92 5.62
CA GLN A 24 -23.09 -16.83 6.81
C GLN A 24 -22.82 -17.95 7.81
N ARG A 25 -22.76 -19.20 7.36
CA ARG A 25 -22.46 -20.36 8.21
C ARG A 25 -21.09 -20.22 8.88
N THR A 26 -20.09 -19.74 8.15
CA THR A 26 -18.75 -19.49 8.69
C THR A 26 -18.79 -18.41 9.77
N LYS A 27 -19.47 -17.28 9.52
CA LYS A 27 -19.63 -16.20 10.52
C LYS A 27 -20.33 -16.70 11.79
N GLN A 28 -21.43 -17.44 11.63
CA GLN A 28 -22.19 -17.99 12.76
C GLN A 28 -21.33 -18.99 13.57
N SER A 29 -20.60 -19.87 12.90
CA SER A 29 -19.69 -20.83 13.55
C SER A 29 -18.58 -20.11 14.34
N LEU A 30 -17.98 -19.06 13.76
CA LEU A 30 -16.94 -18.27 14.42
C LEU A 30 -17.51 -17.48 15.62
N GLN A 31 -18.72 -16.91 15.48
CA GLN A 31 -19.39 -16.24 16.58
C GLN A 31 -19.70 -17.20 17.73
N ALA A 32 -20.20 -18.39 17.43
CA ALA A 32 -20.47 -19.42 18.43
C ALA A 32 -19.19 -19.87 19.16
N LYS A 33 -18.07 -20.03 18.45
CA LYS A 33 -16.76 -20.32 19.06
C LYS A 33 -16.29 -19.17 19.95
N LYS A 34 -16.43 -17.93 19.50
CA LYS A 34 -16.08 -16.75 20.28
C LYS A 34 -16.93 -16.64 21.57
N ALA A 35 -18.24 -16.92 21.48
CA ALA A 35 -19.14 -16.93 22.65
C ALA A 35 -18.76 -18.00 23.68
N ARG A 36 -18.17 -19.11 23.25
CA ARG A 36 -17.64 -20.17 24.12
C ARG A 36 -16.24 -19.85 24.68
N GLY A 37 -15.70 -18.66 24.44
CA GLY A 37 -14.36 -18.27 24.88
C GLY A 37 -13.21 -18.91 24.10
N VAL A 38 -13.48 -19.57 22.96
CA VAL A 38 -12.43 -20.17 22.13
C VAL A 38 -11.70 -19.04 21.41
N GLN A 39 -10.39 -18.95 21.64
CA GLN A 39 -9.53 -18.00 20.96
C GLN A 39 -9.46 -18.34 19.46
N LEU A 40 -9.89 -17.40 18.62
CA LEU A 40 -9.86 -17.54 17.18
C LEU A 40 -8.50 -17.04 16.65
N GLY A 41 -7.83 -17.92 15.88
CA GLY A 41 -6.49 -17.64 15.35
C GLY A 41 -5.37 -18.02 16.34
N LYS A 42 -4.17 -18.12 15.84
CA LYS A 42 -2.95 -18.36 16.63
C LYS A 42 -2.20 -17.04 16.81
N SER A 43 -2.46 -16.33 17.89
CA SER A 43 -1.74 -15.10 18.25
C SER A 43 -0.23 -15.33 18.41
N GLU A 44 0.20 -16.51 18.85
CA GLU A 44 1.60 -16.89 18.96
C GLU A 44 2.38 -16.77 17.64
N ASN A 45 1.75 -17.15 16.51
CA ASN A 45 2.39 -17.03 15.21
C ASN A 45 2.64 -15.58 14.82
N LEU A 46 1.80 -14.65 15.28
CA LEU A 46 1.98 -13.22 15.06
C LEU A 46 3.03 -12.64 15.99
N MET A 47 2.98 -12.99 17.29
CA MET A 47 3.90 -12.47 18.30
C MET A 47 5.34 -12.93 18.04
N ASN A 48 5.56 -14.21 17.73
CA ASN A 48 6.89 -14.76 17.50
C ASN A 48 7.53 -14.30 16.18
N LYS A 49 6.73 -13.81 15.23
CA LYS A 49 7.22 -13.35 13.91
C LYS A 49 7.00 -11.85 13.68
N LEU A 50 6.51 -11.14 14.69
CA LEU A 50 6.16 -9.72 14.54
C LEU A 50 7.37 -8.89 14.13
N GLU A 51 8.50 -9.06 14.80
CA GLU A 51 9.74 -8.34 14.47
C GLU A 51 10.19 -8.63 13.03
N GLN A 52 10.21 -9.90 12.64
CA GLN A 52 10.57 -10.30 11.28
C GLN A 52 9.59 -9.73 10.24
N ALA A 53 8.28 -9.76 10.53
CA ALA A 53 7.26 -9.20 9.65
C ALA A 53 7.39 -7.68 9.50
N VAL A 54 7.68 -6.97 10.60
CA VAL A 54 7.94 -5.53 10.59
C VAL A 54 9.19 -5.20 9.76
N GLN A 55 10.30 -5.89 10.00
CA GLN A 55 11.54 -5.69 9.25
C GLN A 55 11.35 -5.99 7.75
N HIS A 56 10.67 -7.09 7.41
CA HIS A 56 10.34 -7.42 6.03
C HIS A 56 9.44 -6.36 5.38
N SER A 57 8.49 -5.81 6.11
CA SER A 57 7.63 -4.73 5.63
C SER A 57 8.43 -3.44 5.37
N ILE A 58 9.33 -3.08 6.29
CA ILE A 58 10.21 -1.91 6.15
C ILE A 58 11.11 -2.06 4.92
N THR A 59 11.80 -3.19 4.79
CA THR A 59 12.71 -3.45 3.65
C THR A 59 11.97 -3.45 2.32
N THR A 60 10.81 -4.10 2.26
CA THR A 60 9.98 -4.15 1.05
C THR A 60 9.47 -2.75 0.66
N ASN A 61 8.99 -1.97 1.63
CA ASN A 61 8.53 -0.61 1.37
C ASN A 61 9.66 0.33 0.96
N LYS A 62 10.86 0.16 1.54
CA LYS A 62 12.05 0.89 1.14
C LYS A 62 12.42 0.55 -0.30
N ALA A 63 12.52 -0.72 -0.65
CA ALA A 63 12.83 -1.16 -2.01
C ALA A 63 11.80 -0.67 -3.04
N LYS A 64 10.49 -0.75 -2.74
CA LYS A 64 9.44 -0.21 -3.62
C LYS A 64 9.58 1.29 -3.85
N ALA A 65 9.95 2.04 -2.83
CA ALA A 65 10.11 3.49 -2.95
C ALA A 65 11.41 3.87 -3.68
N ASP A 66 12.48 3.09 -3.53
CA ASP A 66 13.75 3.30 -4.22
C ASP A 66 13.63 2.97 -5.73
N ASN A 67 12.87 1.92 -6.07
CA ASN A 67 12.64 1.50 -7.46
C ASN A 67 11.50 2.27 -8.15
N ASN A 68 10.83 3.19 -7.45
CA ASN A 68 9.75 3.96 -8.06
C ASN A 68 10.28 5.01 -9.05
N PRO A 69 9.87 4.99 -10.32
CA PRO A 69 10.41 5.90 -11.35
C PRO A 69 10.16 7.38 -11.05
N ASN A 70 9.02 7.72 -10.44
CA ASN A 70 8.73 9.10 -10.07
C ASN A 70 9.68 9.59 -8.96
N ASN A 71 9.96 8.74 -7.97
CA ASN A 71 10.91 9.07 -6.91
C ASN A 71 12.33 9.21 -7.47
N MET A 72 12.75 8.31 -8.37
CA MET A 72 14.07 8.37 -8.99
C MET A 72 14.28 9.67 -9.78
N ARG A 73 13.29 10.04 -10.60
CA ARG A 73 13.32 11.31 -11.35
C ARG A 73 13.38 12.53 -10.43
N ALA A 74 12.55 12.54 -9.39
CA ALA A 74 12.53 13.62 -8.40
C ALA A 74 13.88 13.74 -7.67
N ILE A 75 14.50 12.62 -7.26
CA ILE A 75 15.81 12.61 -6.61
C ILE A 75 16.90 13.16 -7.53
N ALA A 76 16.87 12.83 -8.82
CA ALA A 76 17.85 13.36 -9.79
C ALA A 76 17.82 14.90 -9.85
N LEU A 77 16.62 15.50 -9.89
CA LEU A 77 16.47 16.95 -9.85
C LEU A 77 16.86 17.53 -8.48
N LEU A 78 16.44 16.90 -7.39
CA LEU A 78 16.75 17.36 -6.04
C LEU A 78 18.24 17.39 -5.75
N ARG A 79 19.04 16.51 -6.34
CA ARG A 79 20.52 16.56 -6.25
C ARG A 79 21.07 17.87 -6.81
N SER A 80 20.64 18.27 -7.99
CA SER A 80 21.11 19.51 -8.60
C SER A 80 20.65 20.75 -7.81
N LEU A 81 19.41 20.75 -7.32
CA LEU A 81 18.87 21.84 -6.52
C LEU A 81 19.54 21.96 -5.14
N SER A 82 19.90 20.82 -4.53
CA SER A 82 20.66 20.79 -3.27
C SER A 82 22.05 21.38 -3.43
N MET A 83 22.74 21.10 -4.54
CA MET A 83 24.05 21.70 -4.85
C MET A 83 23.96 23.22 -5.06
N GLN A 84 22.82 23.74 -5.48
CA GLN A 84 22.54 25.16 -5.63
C GLN A 84 22.15 25.86 -4.33
N GLY A 85 22.09 25.13 -3.21
CA GLY A 85 21.74 25.68 -1.91
C GLY A 85 20.26 26.11 -1.76
N LYS A 86 19.35 25.55 -2.59
CA LYS A 86 17.93 25.86 -2.53
C LYS A 86 17.29 25.36 -1.24
N SER A 87 16.32 26.13 -0.72
CA SER A 87 15.55 25.73 0.44
C SER A 87 14.56 24.59 0.11
N LEU A 88 14.12 23.82 1.12
CA LEU A 88 13.13 22.75 0.94
C LEU A 88 11.83 23.24 0.31
N SER A 89 11.41 24.47 0.65
CA SER A 89 10.22 25.09 0.10
C SER A 89 10.37 25.37 -1.40
N GLU A 90 11.49 25.96 -1.80
CA GLU A 90 11.81 26.25 -3.21
C GLU A 90 11.95 24.95 -4.03
N MET A 91 12.63 23.94 -3.48
CA MET A 91 12.74 22.61 -4.13
C MET A 91 11.38 21.98 -4.36
N THR A 92 10.47 22.10 -3.38
CA THR A 92 9.10 21.56 -3.48
C THR A 92 8.30 22.31 -4.56
N CYS A 93 8.42 23.62 -4.60
CA CYS A 93 7.76 24.46 -5.59
C CYS A 93 8.22 24.07 -7.01
N LEU A 94 9.54 24.05 -7.23
CA LEU A 94 10.15 23.69 -8.52
C LEU A 94 9.77 22.29 -9.00
N LEU A 95 9.74 21.29 -8.11
CA LEU A 95 9.27 19.95 -8.47
C LEU A 95 7.82 19.98 -8.99
N ASN A 96 6.94 20.70 -8.29
CA ASN A 96 5.53 20.78 -8.65
C ASN A 96 5.30 21.60 -9.92
N GLU A 97 6.04 22.67 -10.13
CA GLU A 97 5.99 23.52 -11.34
C GLU A 97 6.46 22.75 -12.59
N GLN A 98 7.48 21.91 -12.43
CA GLN A 98 7.98 21.07 -13.52
C GLN A 98 7.14 19.80 -13.75
N GLY A 99 6.02 19.65 -13.05
CA GLY A 99 5.09 18.54 -13.23
C GLY A 99 5.52 17.21 -12.65
N PHE A 100 6.51 17.21 -11.76
CA PHE A 100 6.87 15.99 -11.04
C PHE A 100 5.74 15.58 -10.08
N VAL A 101 5.48 14.28 -10.02
CA VAL A 101 4.45 13.71 -9.16
C VAL A 101 5.04 12.63 -8.24
N THR A 102 4.41 12.46 -7.09
CA THR A 102 4.75 11.41 -6.14
C THR A 102 4.46 10.01 -6.71
N SER A 103 4.86 8.96 -6.00
CA SER A 103 4.53 7.57 -6.35
C SER A 103 3.03 7.29 -6.51
N LYS A 104 2.18 8.15 -5.93
CA LYS A 104 0.70 8.08 -6.02
C LYS A 104 0.10 9.06 -7.03
N GLY A 105 0.92 9.75 -7.84
CA GLY A 105 0.44 10.72 -8.81
C GLY A 105 0.01 12.08 -8.23
N CYS A 106 0.30 12.36 -6.96
CA CYS A 106 -0.04 13.62 -6.31
C CYS A 106 1.12 14.62 -6.35
N LYS A 107 0.85 15.91 -6.11
CA LYS A 107 1.88 16.94 -5.92
C LYS A 107 2.75 16.63 -4.69
N PHE A 108 4.01 17.03 -4.75
CA PHE A 108 4.93 16.91 -3.64
C PHE A 108 4.62 17.89 -2.51
N GLN A 109 4.76 17.43 -1.29
CA GLN A 109 4.76 18.26 -0.07
C GLN A 109 6.17 18.35 0.50
N ILE A 110 6.47 19.39 1.27
CA ILE A 110 7.79 19.64 1.86
C ILE A 110 8.31 18.42 2.65
N THR A 111 7.43 17.77 3.42
CA THR A 111 7.78 16.57 4.20
C THR A 111 8.19 15.38 3.33
N GLN A 112 7.60 15.25 2.15
CA GLN A 112 7.95 14.19 1.19
C GLN A 112 9.28 14.48 0.52
N VAL A 113 9.52 15.74 0.14
CA VAL A 113 10.82 16.19 -0.41
C VAL A 113 11.93 15.97 0.61
N LYS A 114 11.73 16.34 1.89
CA LYS A 114 12.69 16.06 2.96
C LYS A 114 13.00 14.56 3.04
N ARG A 115 11.98 13.69 3.02
CA ARG A 115 12.18 12.23 3.05
C ARG A 115 12.98 11.72 1.85
N LEU A 116 12.76 12.28 0.66
CA LEU A 116 13.54 11.91 -0.53
C LEU A 116 15.00 12.35 -0.41
N LEU A 117 15.28 13.55 0.12
CA LEU A 117 16.64 14.06 0.35
C LEU A 117 17.40 13.21 1.38
N VAL A 118 16.76 12.88 2.51
CA VAL A 118 17.35 11.97 3.52
C VAL A 118 17.65 10.60 2.93
N ARG A 119 16.72 10.05 2.15
CA ARG A 119 16.91 8.77 1.46
C ARG A 119 18.05 8.80 0.44
N ALA A 120 18.23 9.92 -0.26
CA ALA A 120 19.29 10.12 -1.24
C ALA A 120 20.64 10.45 -0.60
N GLY A 121 20.71 10.56 0.75
CA GLY A 121 21.91 10.95 1.48
C GLY A 121 22.33 12.41 1.28
N LEU A 122 21.40 13.27 0.87
CA LEU A 122 21.63 14.69 0.61
C LEU A 122 21.27 15.58 1.82
N MET A 123 20.70 15.00 2.85
CA MET A 123 20.30 15.69 4.09
C MET A 123 20.30 14.69 5.25
N SER A 124 20.72 15.17 6.42
CA SER A 124 20.68 14.41 7.68
C SER A 124 19.36 14.60 8.41
#